data_ac157596a5ac6156e15e0afd00d39db0
#
_entry.id   ac157596a5ac6156e15e0afd00d39db0
#
_cell.length_a   1.000
_cell.length_b   1.000
_cell.length_c   1.000
_cell.angle_alpha   90.00
_cell.angle_beta   90.00
_cell.angle_gamma   90.00
#
_symmetry.space_group_name_H-M   'P 1'
#
loop_
_entity.id
_entity.type
_entity.pdbx_description
1 polymer ?
#
loop_
_entity_poly.entity_id
_entity_poly.type
_entity_poly.pdbx_seq_one_letter_code
_entity_poly.pdbx_strand_id
1 'polypeptide(L)'
;LIATNPMTSMANTPRIRKMLEKLEFLVVQDAYRDVETNEYSHVFLPAAVWAEKEGCFTNTERRVNLIRNVCAPHGDSKTDLWIFNEVASRFEQGRKINFPETAEGVFDELKDLSRGRMLDYSGMSYDSIEASRGIQWPCNERTSPGGSQRLYTDGKFQYANGKARLIALPFIDNNERPDADYPFWLNSGRVVEHFHTRTRTGKVGNANKFSPMPYMEMNPDAAAELGIEHGSYARLTSRRGDAVVMVQCTQRVSRDMVFIPFHYHECVNRLALGLLDPHSRQPAYKQCAVHIESITNQDAAAVRNLAARAF
;
A
#
# COMPACT_ATOMS: atom_id res chain seq x y z
N LEU A 1 -12.84 0.10 -7.88
CA LEU A 1 -11.65 0.21 -7.02
C LEU A 1 -12.07 0.63 -5.63
N ILE A 2 -11.55 -0.05 -4.60
CA ILE A 2 -11.95 0.19 -3.21
C ILE A 2 -10.70 0.46 -2.37
N ALA A 3 -10.65 1.63 -1.70
CA ALA A 3 -9.60 2.05 -0.78
C ALA A 3 -8.17 1.86 -1.35
N THR A 4 -7.98 2.16 -2.62
CA THR A 4 -6.70 1.97 -3.31
C THR A 4 -6.43 3.10 -4.30
N ASN A 5 -5.16 3.51 -4.40
CA ASN A 5 -4.72 4.57 -5.30
C ASN A 5 -3.68 4.03 -6.32
N PRO A 6 -4.10 3.24 -7.32
CA PRO A 6 -3.20 2.62 -8.30
C PRO A 6 -2.39 3.63 -9.11
N MET A 7 -2.88 4.85 -9.34
CA MET A 7 -2.15 5.89 -10.04
C MET A 7 -0.88 6.35 -9.31
N THR A 8 -0.77 6.10 -8.00
CA THR A 8 0.45 6.37 -7.24
C THR A 8 1.14 5.09 -6.79
N SER A 9 0.37 4.03 -6.47
CA SER A 9 0.92 2.83 -5.84
C SER A 9 1.39 1.74 -6.79
N MET A 10 0.90 1.70 -8.03
CA MET A 10 1.25 0.62 -8.97
C MET A 10 2.53 0.94 -9.75
N ALA A 11 3.36 -0.09 -9.95
CA ALA A 11 4.54 0.02 -10.82
C ALA A 11 4.14 0.26 -12.27
N ASN A 12 4.98 0.99 -13.02
CA ASN A 12 4.71 1.38 -14.40
C ASN A 12 3.40 2.18 -14.52
N THR A 13 3.29 3.27 -13.76
CA THR A 13 2.10 4.14 -13.75
C THR A 13 1.68 4.64 -15.14
N PRO A 14 2.58 4.90 -16.12
CA PRO A 14 2.15 5.23 -17.49
C PRO A 14 1.28 4.15 -18.14
N ARG A 15 1.56 2.87 -17.87
CA ARG A 15 0.72 1.76 -18.33
C ARG A 15 -0.61 1.72 -17.59
N ILE A 16 -0.60 1.94 -16.28
CA ILE A 16 -1.82 1.96 -15.46
C ILE A 16 -2.75 3.07 -15.93
N ARG A 17 -2.21 4.27 -16.20
CA ARG A 17 -2.98 5.38 -16.78
C ARG A 17 -3.71 4.96 -18.06
N LYS A 18 -2.98 4.43 -19.03
CA LYS A 18 -3.57 3.94 -20.29
C LYS A 18 -4.64 2.86 -20.11
N MET A 19 -4.54 2.05 -19.04
CA MET A 19 -5.54 1.05 -18.71
C MET A 19 -6.80 1.69 -18.12
N LEU A 20 -6.66 2.65 -17.21
CA LEU A 20 -7.81 3.36 -16.61
C LEU A 20 -8.55 4.20 -17.65
N GLU A 21 -7.84 4.86 -18.58
CA GLU A 21 -8.41 5.64 -19.68
C GLU A 21 -9.27 4.79 -20.66
N LYS A 22 -9.05 3.48 -20.71
CA LYS A 22 -9.80 2.55 -21.57
C LYS A 22 -11.04 1.93 -20.91
N LEU A 23 -11.25 2.20 -19.61
CA LEU A 23 -12.40 1.64 -18.91
C LEU A 23 -13.68 2.36 -19.34
N GLU A 24 -14.69 1.61 -19.75
CA GLU A 24 -16.01 2.13 -20.05
C GLU A 24 -16.71 2.67 -18.80
N PHE A 25 -16.45 2.06 -17.65
CA PHE A 25 -17.04 2.47 -16.39
C PHE A 25 -16.10 2.15 -15.21
N LEU A 26 -15.82 3.14 -14.40
CA LEU A 26 -15.01 3.03 -13.19
C LEU A 26 -15.74 3.62 -11.99
N VAL A 27 -15.97 2.79 -10.99
CA VAL A 27 -16.43 3.21 -9.66
C VAL A 27 -15.24 3.21 -8.71
N VAL A 28 -15.04 4.29 -7.98
CA VAL A 28 -14.04 4.38 -6.92
C VAL A 28 -14.76 4.61 -5.59
N GLN A 29 -14.49 3.75 -4.62
CA GLN A 29 -14.95 3.88 -3.24
C GLN A 29 -13.74 4.19 -2.37
N ASP A 30 -13.69 5.37 -1.79
CA ASP A 30 -12.56 5.81 -0.96
C ASP A 30 -13.02 6.85 0.06
N ALA A 31 -12.23 7.02 1.12
CA ALA A 31 -12.45 8.04 2.13
C ALA A 31 -12.01 9.44 1.67
N TYR A 32 -11.15 9.52 0.66
CA TYR A 32 -10.58 10.77 0.15
C TYR A 32 -10.91 10.95 -1.33
N ARG A 33 -11.59 12.03 -1.64
CA ARG A 33 -12.00 12.36 -3.02
C ARG A 33 -10.82 12.83 -3.88
N ASP A 34 -9.93 13.59 -3.32
CA ASP A 34 -8.81 14.24 -4.00
C ASP A 34 -7.57 13.34 -4.08
N VAL A 35 -7.75 12.14 -4.62
CA VAL A 35 -6.67 11.20 -4.97
C VAL A 35 -6.59 11.05 -6.48
N GLU A 36 -5.40 10.82 -6.99
CA GLU A 36 -5.09 10.84 -8.42
C GLU A 36 -5.92 9.82 -9.21
N THR A 37 -6.23 8.67 -8.62
CA THR A 37 -7.08 7.65 -9.25
C THR A 37 -8.50 8.14 -9.52
N ASN A 38 -9.00 9.08 -8.71
CA ASN A 38 -10.35 9.61 -8.88
C ASN A 38 -10.52 10.50 -10.11
N GLU A 39 -9.44 11.00 -10.69
CA GLU A 39 -9.48 11.74 -11.97
C GLU A 39 -10.06 10.88 -13.12
N TYR A 40 -9.98 9.55 -12.98
CA TYR A 40 -10.47 8.57 -13.97
C TYR A 40 -11.84 7.98 -13.58
N SER A 41 -12.38 8.31 -12.41
CA SER A 41 -13.62 7.71 -11.93
C SER A 41 -14.85 8.33 -12.61
N HIS A 42 -15.81 7.48 -12.99
CA HIS A 42 -17.13 7.89 -13.45
C HIS A 42 -18.08 8.09 -12.28
N VAL A 43 -17.90 7.30 -11.21
CA VAL A 43 -18.65 7.41 -9.96
C VAL A 43 -17.68 7.33 -8.79
N PHE A 44 -17.84 8.27 -7.85
CA PHE A 44 -17.15 8.24 -6.57
C PHE A 44 -18.14 7.97 -5.43
N LEU A 45 -17.85 6.94 -4.62
CA LEU A 45 -18.63 6.57 -3.45
C LEU A 45 -17.82 6.94 -2.19
N PRO A 46 -18.22 7.97 -1.44
CA PRO A 46 -17.51 8.37 -0.24
C PRO A 46 -17.67 7.33 0.87
N ALA A 47 -16.55 6.83 1.39
CA ALA A 47 -16.51 5.79 2.41
C ALA A 47 -16.04 6.35 3.78
N ALA A 48 -16.66 5.85 4.84
CA ALA A 48 -16.30 6.19 6.20
C ALA A 48 -14.89 5.73 6.57
N VAL A 49 -14.15 6.54 7.32
CA VAL A 49 -12.83 6.18 7.86
C VAL A 49 -12.97 5.30 9.12
N TRP A 50 -11.84 4.77 9.60
CA TRP A 50 -11.82 3.82 10.73
C TRP A 50 -12.50 4.34 12.00
N ALA A 51 -12.40 5.64 12.31
CA ALA A 51 -13.03 6.23 13.49
C ALA A 51 -14.55 6.44 13.36
N GLU A 52 -15.09 6.31 12.16
CA GLU A 52 -16.49 6.55 11.80
C GLU A 52 -17.29 5.25 11.64
N LYS A 53 -16.67 4.10 11.87
CA LYS A 53 -17.27 2.77 11.75
C LYS A 53 -16.75 1.83 12.82
N GLU A 54 -17.46 0.75 13.06
CA GLU A 54 -17.00 -0.33 13.93
C GLU A 54 -16.60 -1.58 13.14
N GLY A 55 -15.89 -2.48 13.82
CA GLY A 55 -15.46 -3.75 13.27
C GLY A 55 -14.23 -4.30 13.98
N CYS A 56 -13.68 -5.38 13.44
CA CYS A 56 -12.45 -5.97 13.93
C CYS A 56 -11.31 -5.77 12.95
N PHE A 57 -10.10 -5.68 13.47
CA PHE A 57 -8.88 -5.78 12.69
C PHE A 57 -7.90 -6.74 13.34
N THR A 58 -7.04 -7.35 12.55
CA THR A 58 -5.93 -8.16 13.02
C THR A 58 -4.61 -7.61 12.51
N ASN A 59 -3.51 -8.00 13.13
CA ASN A 59 -2.16 -7.54 12.82
C ASN A 59 -1.18 -8.71 12.71
N THR A 60 0.11 -8.43 12.50
CA THR A 60 1.18 -9.44 12.43
C THR A 60 1.37 -10.22 13.73
N GLU A 61 0.91 -9.69 14.86
CA GLU A 61 0.87 -10.36 16.17
C GLU A 61 -0.26 -11.40 16.26
N ARG A 62 -1.11 -11.51 15.25
CA ARG A 62 -2.30 -12.36 15.22
C ARG A 62 -3.37 -11.93 16.25
N ARG A 63 -3.29 -10.70 16.75
CA ARG A 63 -4.26 -10.18 17.70
C ARG A 63 -5.43 -9.55 16.96
N VAL A 64 -6.62 -9.99 17.28
CA VAL A 64 -7.88 -9.37 16.86
C VAL A 64 -8.25 -8.31 17.88
N ASN A 65 -8.42 -7.09 17.40
CA ASN A 65 -8.84 -5.95 18.19
C ASN A 65 -10.17 -5.42 17.67
N LEU A 66 -11.01 -4.92 18.59
CA LEU A 66 -12.26 -4.27 18.26
C LEU A 66 -12.03 -2.78 17.99
N ILE A 67 -12.66 -2.25 16.96
CA ILE A 67 -12.80 -0.83 16.72
C ILE A 67 -14.24 -0.45 16.99
N ARG A 68 -14.46 0.53 17.86
CA ARG A 68 -15.75 1.19 18.04
C ARG A 68 -15.74 2.51 17.26
N ASN A 69 -16.87 2.89 16.72
CA ASN A 69 -16.99 4.21 16.11
C ASN A 69 -16.87 5.30 17.20
N VAL A 70 -16.09 6.32 16.89
CA VAL A 70 -15.81 7.45 17.78
C VAL A 70 -16.64 8.68 17.37
N CYS A 71 -16.95 8.80 16.09
CA CYS A 71 -17.73 9.91 15.52
C CYS A 71 -18.61 9.40 14.37
N ALA A 72 -19.61 10.22 14.03
CA ALA A 72 -20.45 9.94 12.87
C ALA A 72 -19.64 10.09 11.56
N PRO A 73 -20.00 9.35 10.49
CA PRO A 73 -19.43 9.54 9.17
C PRO A 73 -19.55 10.98 8.69
N HIS A 74 -18.49 11.49 8.06
CA HIS A 74 -18.44 12.87 7.58
C HIS A 74 -19.26 13.05 6.28
N GLY A 75 -20.10 14.09 6.23
CA GLY A 75 -20.88 14.42 5.05
C GLY A 75 -21.77 13.26 4.58
N ASP A 76 -21.68 12.93 3.30
CA ASP A 76 -22.47 11.84 2.69
C ASP A 76 -21.80 10.48 2.79
N SER A 77 -20.64 10.36 3.47
CA SER A 77 -19.93 9.09 3.56
C SER A 77 -20.72 8.02 4.30
N LYS A 78 -20.58 6.79 3.85
CA LYS A 78 -21.21 5.59 4.43
C LYS A 78 -20.16 4.54 4.74
N THR A 79 -20.47 3.60 5.64
CA THR A 79 -19.58 2.47 5.88
C THR A 79 -19.47 1.60 4.63
N ASP A 80 -18.32 0.93 4.45
CA ASP A 80 -18.13 0.02 3.31
C ASP A 80 -19.21 -1.06 3.27
N LEU A 81 -19.57 -1.61 4.43
CA LEU A 81 -20.62 -2.61 4.56
C LEU A 81 -21.99 -2.10 4.06
N TRP A 82 -22.35 -0.88 4.46
CA TRP A 82 -23.58 -0.26 3.97
C TRP A 82 -23.57 -0.10 2.44
N ILE A 83 -22.45 0.40 1.88
CA ILE A 83 -22.29 0.59 0.43
C ILE A 83 -22.44 -0.75 -0.30
N PHE A 84 -21.80 -1.81 0.20
CA PHE A 84 -21.89 -3.14 -0.42
C PHE A 84 -23.32 -3.70 -0.36
N ASN A 85 -24.00 -3.58 0.78
CA ASN A 85 -25.39 -4.04 0.92
C ASN A 85 -26.34 -3.27 0.00
N GLU A 86 -26.16 -1.94 -0.09
CA GLU A 86 -26.95 -1.10 -1.01
C GLU A 86 -26.74 -1.47 -2.48
N VAL A 87 -25.50 -1.71 -2.89
CA VAL A 87 -25.21 -2.16 -4.26
C VAL A 87 -25.78 -3.56 -4.50
N ALA A 88 -25.54 -4.51 -3.59
CA ALA A 88 -26.00 -5.88 -3.71
C ALA A 88 -27.54 -5.96 -3.81
N SER A 89 -28.26 -5.16 -3.04
CA SER A 89 -29.74 -5.14 -3.03
C SER A 89 -30.37 -4.77 -4.38
N ARG A 90 -29.60 -4.14 -5.28
CA ARG A 90 -30.04 -3.73 -6.61
C ARG A 90 -29.88 -4.81 -7.68
N PHE A 91 -29.15 -5.88 -7.37
CA PHE A 91 -28.97 -7.04 -8.25
C PHE A 91 -29.84 -8.22 -7.83
N GLU A 92 -30.37 -8.97 -8.77
CA GLU A 92 -31.18 -10.15 -8.47
C GLU A 92 -30.41 -11.19 -7.65
N GLN A 93 -29.15 -11.44 -8.03
CA GLN A 93 -28.28 -12.37 -7.32
C GLN A 93 -27.95 -11.87 -5.91
N GLY A 94 -27.69 -10.59 -5.75
CA GLY A 94 -27.39 -9.97 -4.45
C GLY A 94 -28.57 -10.06 -3.47
N ARG A 95 -29.82 -9.90 -3.98
CA ARG A 95 -31.02 -10.07 -3.14
C ARG A 95 -31.25 -11.49 -2.66
N LYS A 96 -30.68 -12.49 -3.34
CA LYS A 96 -30.74 -13.89 -2.91
C LYS A 96 -29.70 -14.25 -1.86
N ILE A 97 -28.68 -13.41 -1.67
CA ILE A 97 -27.64 -13.58 -0.66
C ILE A 97 -28.04 -12.75 0.56
N ASN A 98 -28.16 -13.41 1.70
CA ASN A 98 -28.46 -12.72 2.96
C ASN A 98 -27.16 -12.18 3.56
N PHE A 99 -26.70 -11.01 3.08
CA PHE A 99 -25.53 -10.36 3.64
C PHE A 99 -25.81 -9.83 5.05
N PRO A 100 -24.90 -10.02 6.00
CA PRO A 100 -25.02 -9.41 7.32
C PRO A 100 -25.14 -7.87 7.21
N GLU A 101 -26.02 -7.27 8.00
CA GLU A 101 -26.21 -5.81 8.01
C GLU A 101 -25.27 -5.10 8.99
N THR A 102 -24.70 -5.84 9.94
CA THR A 102 -23.80 -5.29 10.97
C THR A 102 -22.39 -5.85 10.85
N ALA A 103 -21.42 -5.08 11.33
CA ALA A 103 -20.01 -5.52 11.35
C ALA A 103 -19.81 -6.75 12.25
N GLU A 104 -20.56 -6.85 13.35
CA GLU A 104 -20.55 -8.04 14.23
C GLU A 104 -21.11 -9.25 13.50
N GLY A 105 -22.20 -9.12 12.74
CA GLY A 105 -22.75 -10.20 11.92
C GLY A 105 -21.77 -10.70 10.86
N VAL A 106 -20.98 -9.81 10.23
CA VAL A 106 -19.89 -10.21 9.32
C VAL A 106 -18.78 -10.96 10.07
N PHE A 107 -18.47 -10.54 11.30
CA PHE A 107 -17.49 -11.24 12.14
C PHE A 107 -17.99 -12.62 12.56
N ASP A 108 -19.28 -12.77 12.87
CA ASP A 108 -19.89 -14.07 13.21
C ASP A 108 -19.85 -15.04 12.03
N GLU A 109 -20.12 -14.58 10.80
CA GLU A 109 -19.93 -15.39 9.60
C GLU A 109 -18.47 -15.82 9.43
N LEU A 110 -17.51 -14.92 9.64
CA LEU A 110 -16.07 -15.25 9.61
C LEU A 110 -15.70 -16.30 10.66
N LYS A 111 -16.27 -16.23 11.88
CA LYS A 111 -16.09 -17.23 12.93
C LYS A 111 -16.52 -18.62 12.47
N ASP A 112 -17.70 -18.71 11.86
CA ASP A 112 -18.23 -20.00 11.38
C ASP A 112 -17.40 -20.55 10.22
N LEU A 113 -16.99 -19.71 9.27
CA LEU A 113 -16.13 -20.11 8.15
C LEU A 113 -14.71 -20.51 8.58
N SER A 114 -14.22 -19.97 9.68
CA SER A 114 -12.88 -20.25 10.20
C SER A 114 -12.81 -21.45 11.16
N ARG A 115 -13.93 -21.94 11.61
CA ARG A 115 -14.04 -23.03 12.60
C ARG A 115 -13.22 -24.26 12.21
N GLY A 116 -12.35 -24.69 13.11
CA GLY A 116 -11.46 -25.84 12.89
C GLY A 116 -10.33 -25.63 11.90
N ARG A 117 -10.15 -24.40 11.38
CA ARG A 117 -9.02 -24.03 10.51
C ARG A 117 -7.86 -23.46 11.33
N MET A 118 -6.73 -23.21 10.66
CA MET A 118 -5.58 -22.56 11.30
C MET A 118 -5.89 -21.17 11.87
N LEU A 119 -6.74 -20.43 11.18
CA LEU A 119 -7.21 -19.08 11.54
C LEU A 119 -8.54 -19.17 12.30
N ASP A 120 -8.66 -20.04 13.29
CA ASP A 120 -9.92 -20.27 14.00
C ASP A 120 -10.26 -19.08 14.91
N TYR A 121 -11.37 -18.41 14.61
CA TYR A 121 -11.94 -17.31 15.39
C TYR A 121 -13.18 -17.73 16.20
N SER A 122 -13.59 -19.01 16.13
CA SER A 122 -14.89 -19.48 16.62
C SER A 122 -15.11 -19.27 18.13
N GLY A 123 -14.05 -19.16 18.93
CA GLY A 123 -14.12 -18.88 20.37
C GLY A 123 -14.12 -17.39 20.74
N MET A 124 -14.19 -16.47 19.75
CA MET A 124 -14.20 -15.04 19.99
C MET A 124 -15.62 -14.47 19.92
N SER A 125 -15.86 -13.38 20.64
CA SER A 125 -17.02 -12.50 20.50
C SER A 125 -16.57 -11.05 20.67
N TYR A 126 -17.37 -10.10 20.26
CA TYR A 126 -17.09 -8.67 20.49
C TYR A 126 -16.85 -8.40 21.98
N ASP A 127 -17.69 -8.93 22.86
CA ASP A 127 -17.55 -8.77 24.31
C ASP A 127 -16.23 -9.37 24.83
N SER A 128 -15.85 -10.56 24.37
CA SER A 128 -14.59 -11.19 24.81
C SER A 128 -13.36 -10.46 24.29
N ILE A 129 -13.41 -9.95 23.05
CA ILE A 129 -12.32 -9.14 22.46
C ILE A 129 -12.16 -7.82 23.22
N GLU A 130 -13.26 -7.15 23.55
CA GLU A 130 -13.25 -5.90 24.30
C GLU A 130 -12.74 -6.09 25.73
N ALA A 131 -13.27 -7.07 26.46
CA ALA A 131 -12.86 -7.39 27.82
C ALA A 131 -11.37 -7.76 27.93
N SER A 132 -10.85 -8.49 26.94
CA SER A 132 -9.45 -8.91 26.88
C SER A 132 -8.50 -7.88 26.23
N ARG A 133 -9.02 -6.75 25.72
CA ARG A 133 -8.26 -5.77 24.93
C ARG A 133 -7.55 -6.41 23.73
N GLY A 134 -8.24 -7.36 23.09
CA GLY A 134 -7.75 -8.10 21.95
C GLY A 134 -7.38 -9.55 22.27
N ILE A 135 -7.66 -10.46 21.32
CA ILE A 135 -7.45 -11.92 21.46
C ILE A 135 -6.61 -12.40 20.28
N GLN A 136 -5.61 -13.25 20.57
CA GLN A 136 -4.79 -13.85 19.51
C GLN A 136 -5.43 -15.13 18.95
N TRP A 137 -5.53 -15.19 17.62
CA TRP A 137 -5.97 -16.42 16.94
C TRP A 137 -4.81 -17.44 16.80
N PRO A 138 -5.11 -18.74 16.71
CA PRO A 138 -6.44 -19.36 16.82
C PRO A 138 -7.04 -19.24 18.23
N CYS A 139 -8.36 -19.00 18.26
CA CYS A 139 -9.13 -18.99 19.48
C CYS A 139 -10.41 -19.80 19.25
N ASN A 140 -10.45 -20.97 19.82
CA ASN A 140 -11.57 -21.92 19.77
C ASN A 140 -11.99 -22.32 21.19
N GLU A 141 -12.90 -23.25 21.34
CA GLU A 141 -13.40 -23.70 22.64
C GLU A 141 -12.29 -24.16 23.61
N ARG A 142 -11.18 -24.71 23.09
CA ARG A 142 -10.05 -25.20 23.91
C ARG A 142 -9.12 -24.07 24.37
N THR A 143 -9.05 -22.98 23.62
CA THR A 143 -8.14 -21.85 23.87
C THR A 143 -8.85 -20.57 24.28
N SER A 144 -10.19 -20.59 24.31
CA SER A 144 -11.02 -19.49 24.82
C SER A 144 -10.88 -19.41 26.36
N PRO A 145 -10.92 -18.20 26.97
CA PRO A 145 -11.13 -16.91 26.32
C PRO A 145 -9.86 -16.22 25.80
N GLY A 146 -8.65 -16.70 26.11
CA GLY A 146 -7.40 -15.96 25.85
C GLY A 146 -6.80 -16.15 24.47
N GLY A 147 -7.27 -17.12 23.68
CA GLY A 147 -6.66 -17.49 22.41
C GLY A 147 -5.29 -18.16 22.54
N SER A 148 -4.55 -18.23 21.45
CA SER A 148 -3.23 -18.88 21.37
C SER A 148 -2.11 -17.85 21.29
N GLN A 149 -1.45 -17.57 22.40
CA GLN A 149 -0.35 -16.60 22.46
C GLN A 149 0.84 -16.99 21.58
N ARG A 150 1.14 -18.29 21.51
CA ARG A 150 2.24 -18.82 20.70
C ARG A 150 1.77 -20.01 19.87
N LEU A 151 2.14 -20.02 18.57
CA LEU A 151 1.90 -21.16 17.69
C LEU A 151 2.99 -22.23 17.85
N TYR A 152 2.66 -23.45 17.47
CA TYR A 152 3.57 -24.58 17.35
C TYR A 152 4.32 -24.93 18.66
N THR A 153 3.70 -24.72 19.81
CA THR A 153 4.27 -25.07 21.13
C THR A 153 4.46 -26.55 21.30
N ASP A 154 3.69 -27.36 20.58
CA ASP A 154 3.79 -28.82 20.53
C ASP A 154 4.77 -29.32 19.44
N GLY A 155 5.45 -28.43 18.73
CA GLY A 155 6.36 -28.75 17.62
C GLY A 155 5.66 -29.29 16.36
N LYS A 156 4.31 -29.25 16.30
CA LYS A 156 3.55 -29.72 15.15
C LYS A 156 3.13 -28.61 14.23
N PHE A 157 3.43 -28.78 12.95
CA PHE A 157 3.05 -27.89 11.87
C PHE A 157 1.83 -28.44 11.12
N GLN A 158 1.21 -27.62 10.28
CA GLN A 158 -0.08 -27.90 9.62
C GLN A 158 -0.04 -28.89 8.46
N TYR A 159 1.09 -29.46 8.19
CA TYR A 159 1.20 -30.52 7.17
C TYR A 159 0.79 -31.88 7.76
N ALA A 160 0.31 -32.77 6.90
CA ALA A 160 -0.16 -34.09 7.31
C ALA A 160 0.88 -34.89 8.13
N ASN A 161 2.16 -34.65 7.90
CA ASN A 161 3.25 -35.27 8.65
C ASN A 161 3.66 -34.52 9.93
N GLY A 162 2.99 -33.41 10.24
CA GLY A 162 3.26 -32.56 11.41
C GLY A 162 4.60 -31.81 11.39
N LYS A 163 5.36 -31.86 10.29
CA LYS A 163 6.69 -31.25 10.18
C LYS A 163 6.66 -29.92 9.42
N ALA A 164 7.58 -29.02 9.75
CA ALA A 164 7.83 -27.83 8.93
C ALA A 164 8.27 -28.21 7.52
N ARG A 165 7.78 -27.50 6.52
CA ARG A 165 8.19 -27.67 5.14
C ARG A 165 9.36 -26.72 4.86
N LEU A 166 10.54 -27.29 4.66
CA LEU A 166 11.72 -26.56 4.22
C LEU A 166 11.81 -26.66 2.69
N ILE A 167 11.82 -25.52 2.03
CA ILE A 167 11.90 -25.44 0.57
C ILE A 167 13.22 -24.77 0.20
N ALA A 168 14.06 -25.46 -0.53
CA ALA A 168 15.25 -24.88 -1.14
C ALA A 168 14.81 -24.10 -2.39
N LEU A 169 14.86 -22.77 -2.31
CA LEU A 169 14.56 -21.91 -3.45
C LEU A 169 15.87 -21.50 -4.12
N PRO A 170 16.02 -21.74 -5.44
CA PRO A 170 17.15 -21.18 -6.18
C PRO A 170 17.05 -19.67 -6.22
N PHE A 171 18.19 -18.99 -6.22
CA PHE A 171 18.23 -17.58 -6.53
C PHE A 171 17.78 -17.36 -7.98
N ILE A 172 16.75 -16.55 -8.18
CA ILE A 172 16.29 -16.10 -9.50
C ILE A 172 16.73 -14.65 -9.62
N ASP A 173 17.58 -14.39 -10.59
CA ASP A 173 18.09 -13.05 -10.83
C ASP A 173 17.01 -12.09 -11.33
N ASN A 174 17.26 -10.80 -11.14
CA ASN A 174 16.38 -9.76 -11.64
C ASN A 174 16.38 -9.72 -13.17
N ASN A 175 15.21 -9.50 -13.75
CA ASN A 175 15.04 -9.42 -15.20
C ASN A 175 15.57 -8.11 -15.81
N GLU A 176 15.96 -7.15 -15.00
CA GLU A 176 16.52 -5.88 -15.44
C GLU A 176 17.74 -5.55 -14.58
N ARG A 177 18.90 -5.41 -15.24
CA ARG A 177 20.15 -4.97 -14.64
C ARG A 177 20.59 -3.64 -15.25
N PRO A 178 21.40 -2.85 -14.54
CA PRO A 178 22.11 -1.74 -15.14
C PRO A 178 22.93 -2.17 -16.36
N ASP A 179 23.00 -1.29 -17.34
CA ASP A 179 23.80 -1.40 -18.56
C ASP A 179 24.36 -0.03 -18.96
N ALA A 180 24.96 0.06 -20.14
CA ALA A 180 25.57 1.31 -20.61
C ALA A 180 24.56 2.46 -20.78
N ASP A 181 23.31 2.17 -21.14
CA ASP A 181 22.25 3.17 -21.32
C ASP A 181 21.58 3.58 -20.00
N TYR A 182 21.51 2.64 -19.03
CA TYR A 182 20.88 2.83 -17.72
C TYR A 182 21.82 2.35 -16.62
N PRO A 183 22.87 3.12 -16.28
CA PRO A 183 24.00 2.62 -15.48
C PRO A 183 23.73 2.50 -13.97
N PHE A 184 22.62 3.04 -13.46
CA PHE A 184 22.34 3.05 -12.03
C PHE A 184 21.21 2.09 -11.64
N TRP A 185 21.39 1.40 -10.52
CA TRP A 185 20.29 0.77 -9.81
C TRP A 185 19.38 1.82 -9.17
N LEU A 186 18.08 1.71 -9.41
CA LEU A 186 17.07 2.44 -8.65
C LEU A 186 16.46 1.52 -7.60
N ASN A 187 16.61 1.87 -6.33
CA ASN A 187 15.91 1.28 -5.21
C ASN A 187 14.82 2.22 -4.69
N SER A 188 13.69 1.67 -4.29
CA SER A 188 12.59 2.44 -3.71
C SER A 188 12.26 1.98 -2.30
N GLY A 189 11.78 2.89 -1.47
CA GLY A 189 11.45 2.58 -0.09
C GLY A 189 10.48 3.58 0.54
N ARG A 190 10.45 3.58 1.85
CA ARG A 190 9.60 4.45 2.66
C ARG A 190 10.42 5.45 3.43
N VAL A 191 9.78 6.57 3.75
CA VAL A 191 10.26 7.52 4.78
C VAL A 191 9.28 7.50 5.95
N VAL A 192 9.75 7.89 7.11
CA VAL A 192 8.94 7.83 8.35
C VAL A 192 7.79 8.84 8.35
N GLU A 193 7.95 9.94 7.62
CA GLU A 193 7.00 11.04 7.54
C GLU A 193 5.72 10.67 6.80
N HIS A 194 5.80 9.71 5.85
CA HIS A 194 4.66 9.41 4.99
C HIS A 194 4.20 7.97 5.06
N PHE A 195 2.88 7.81 4.97
CA PHE A 195 2.19 6.53 4.92
C PHE A 195 1.68 6.26 3.50
N HIS A 196 2.10 5.14 2.90
CA HIS A 196 1.73 4.71 1.55
C HIS A 196 1.79 5.84 0.50
N THR A 197 0.69 6.15 -0.17
CA THR A 197 0.60 7.13 -1.27
C THR A 197 0.45 8.58 -0.82
N ARG A 198 0.77 8.92 0.44
CA ARG A 198 0.59 10.25 1.03
C ARG A 198 -0.86 10.73 1.12
N THR A 199 -1.86 9.96 0.70
CA THR A 199 -3.27 10.39 0.68
C THR A 199 -3.71 11.01 2.03
N ARG A 200 -3.25 10.45 3.15
CA ARG A 200 -3.52 11.00 4.50
C ARG A 200 -2.41 11.93 4.98
N THR A 201 -1.19 11.46 4.98
CA THR A 201 -0.06 12.20 5.57
C THR A 201 0.33 13.45 4.78
N GLY A 202 0.04 13.51 3.49
CA GLY A 202 0.16 14.73 2.69
C GLY A 202 -0.80 15.86 3.10
N LYS A 203 -1.83 15.55 3.91
CA LYS A 203 -2.77 16.52 4.51
C LYS A 203 -2.42 16.87 5.96
N VAL A 204 -1.38 16.24 6.52
CA VAL A 204 -0.88 16.51 7.88
C VAL A 204 0.29 17.48 7.78
N GLY A 205 0.08 18.74 8.21
CA GLY A 205 1.01 19.83 8.01
C GLY A 205 2.45 19.53 8.43
N ASN A 206 2.68 18.94 9.61
CA ASN A 206 4.03 18.62 10.09
C ASN A 206 4.72 17.53 9.27
N ALA A 207 4.02 16.44 8.94
CA ALA A 207 4.58 15.37 8.10
C ALA A 207 4.96 15.92 6.71
N ASN A 208 4.11 16.78 6.15
CA ASN A 208 4.33 17.38 4.85
C ASN A 208 5.49 18.39 4.84
N LYS A 209 5.75 19.09 5.95
CA LYS A 209 6.90 20.00 6.08
C LYS A 209 8.24 19.28 6.07
N PHE A 210 8.34 18.10 6.70
CA PHE A 210 9.58 17.34 6.76
C PHE A 210 9.93 16.63 5.46
N SER A 211 8.94 16.21 4.68
CA SER A 211 9.13 15.53 3.41
C SER A 211 8.11 16.01 2.36
N PRO A 212 8.23 17.28 1.90
CA PRO A 212 7.22 17.90 1.05
C PRO A 212 7.20 17.39 -0.39
N MET A 213 8.36 16.97 -0.92
CA MET A 213 8.56 16.64 -2.32
C MET A 213 9.38 15.37 -2.50
N PRO A 214 9.33 14.74 -3.69
CA PRO A 214 10.19 13.62 -4.02
C PRO A 214 11.66 14.06 -4.06
N TYR A 215 12.51 13.20 -3.51
CA TYR A 215 13.97 13.38 -3.57
C TYR A 215 14.65 12.06 -3.90
N MET A 216 15.91 12.17 -4.36
CA MET A 216 16.78 11.05 -4.64
C MET A 216 18.02 11.14 -3.75
N GLU A 217 18.29 10.09 -3.00
CA GLU A 217 19.59 9.91 -2.35
C GLU A 217 20.59 9.38 -3.37
N MET A 218 21.75 10.03 -3.47
CA MET A 218 22.82 9.68 -4.40
C MET A 218 24.17 9.80 -3.73
N ASN A 219 25.09 8.90 -4.07
CA ASN A 219 26.47 8.96 -3.57
C ASN A 219 27.16 10.25 -4.06
N PRO A 220 27.90 11.00 -3.18
CA PRO A 220 28.52 12.25 -3.55
C PRO A 220 29.53 12.16 -4.70
N ASP A 221 30.31 11.06 -4.75
CA ASP A 221 31.30 10.89 -5.83
C ASP A 221 30.61 10.65 -7.17
N ALA A 222 29.56 9.83 -7.19
CA ALA A 222 28.77 9.60 -8.38
C ALA A 222 28.03 10.86 -8.84
N ALA A 223 27.55 11.68 -7.91
CA ALA A 223 26.93 12.97 -8.23
C ALA A 223 27.94 13.93 -8.87
N ALA A 224 29.15 14.02 -8.33
CA ALA A 224 30.23 14.86 -8.86
C ALA A 224 30.62 14.44 -10.30
N GLU A 225 30.70 13.15 -10.61
CA GLU A 225 30.96 12.62 -11.94
C GLU A 225 29.92 13.03 -12.99
N LEU A 226 28.66 13.23 -12.55
CA LEU A 226 27.56 13.70 -13.40
C LEU A 226 27.35 15.20 -13.35
N GLY A 227 28.18 15.95 -12.62
CA GLY A 227 28.02 17.40 -12.43
C GLY A 227 26.74 17.76 -11.67
N ILE A 228 26.28 16.90 -10.76
CA ILE A 228 25.05 17.08 -9.97
C ILE A 228 25.44 17.53 -8.56
N GLU A 229 24.84 18.63 -8.09
CA GLU A 229 25.06 19.17 -6.75
C GLU A 229 23.95 18.77 -5.77
N HIS A 230 24.30 18.74 -4.49
CA HIS A 230 23.32 18.59 -3.41
C HIS A 230 22.26 19.71 -3.47
N GLY A 231 20.98 19.36 -3.42
CA GLY A 231 19.87 20.31 -3.49
C GLY A 231 19.49 20.74 -4.92
N SER A 232 20.27 20.35 -5.94
CA SER A 232 19.90 20.52 -7.35
C SER A 232 18.81 19.53 -7.78
N TYR A 233 18.38 19.60 -9.02
CA TYR A 233 17.41 18.68 -9.60
C TYR A 233 18.05 17.78 -10.66
N ALA A 234 17.57 16.56 -10.72
CA ALA A 234 17.97 15.60 -11.75
C ALA A 234 16.73 14.93 -12.36
N ARG A 235 16.86 14.56 -13.64
CA ARG A 235 15.92 13.69 -14.32
C ARG A 235 16.45 12.27 -14.29
N LEU A 236 15.59 11.36 -13.87
CA LEU A 236 15.83 9.93 -14.02
C LEU A 236 14.97 9.40 -15.16
N THR A 237 15.56 8.60 -16.00
CA THR A 237 14.87 7.93 -17.12
C THR A 237 15.05 6.42 -16.98
N SER A 238 13.98 5.67 -17.15
CA SER A 238 13.98 4.21 -17.28
C SER A 238 13.39 3.82 -18.62
N ARG A 239 13.38 2.53 -18.95
CA ARG A 239 12.71 2.01 -20.16
C ARG A 239 11.19 2.23 -20.18
N ARG A 240 10.59 2.77 -19.11
CA ARG A 240 9.12 2.93 -18.95
C ARG A 240 8.66 4.37 -18.85
N GLY A 241 9.53 5.26 -18.45
CA GLY A 241 9.21 6.68 -18.28
C GLY A 241 10.33 7.43 -17.58
N ASP A 242 10.03 8.63 -17.19
CA ASP A 242 10.94 9.56 -16.53
C ASP A 242 10.34 10.16 -15.27
N ALA A 243 11.18 10.67 -14.39
CA ALA A 243 10.79 11.44 -13.22
C ALA A 243 11.85 12.49 -12.90
N VAL A 244 11.41 13.63 -12.37
CA VAL A 244 12.29 14.69 -11.91
C VAL A 244 12.22 14.76 -10.39
N VAL A 245 13.39 14.80 -9.73
CA VAL A 245 13.50 14.81 -8.27
C VAL A 245 14.61 15.76 -7.81
N MET A 246 14.51 16.19 -6.55
CA MET A 246 15.61 16.91 -5.89
C MET A 246 16.71 15.91 -5.49
N VAL A 247 17.97 16.29 -5.59
CA VAL A 247 19.10 15.43 -5.25
C VAL A 247 19.60 15.67 -3.81
N GLN A 248 19.74 14.61 -3.05
CA GLN A 248 20.37 14.59 -1.73
C GLN A 248 21.66 13.75 -1.79
N CYS A 249 22.82 14.39 -1.85
CA CYS A 249 24.09 13.68 -1.79
C CYS A 249 24.33 13.11 -0.42
N THR A 250 24.56 11.78 -0.33
CA THR A 250 24.77 11.07 0.95
C THR A 250 25.58 9.80 0.74
N GLN A 251 26.38 9.42 1.73
CA GLN A 251 27.14 8.17 1.78
C GLN A 251 26.29 6.93 2.12
N ARG A 252 24.98 7.08 2.35
CA ARG A 252 24.09 5.95 2.68
C ARG A 252 23.82 5.02 1.53
N VAL A 253 24.06 5.46 0.30
CA VAL A 253 23.89 4.66 -0.91
C VAL A 253 25.23 4.43 -1.61
N SER A 254 25.39 3.27 -2.27
CA SER A 254 26.58 2.96 -3.06
C SER A 254 26.66 3.82 -4.32
N ARG A 255 27.86 3.85 -4.98
CA ARG A 255 28.09 4.68 -6.17
C ARG A 255 27.22 4.30 -7.37
N ASP A 256 26.84 3.03 -7.47
CA ASP A 256 26.05 2.45 -8.56
C ASP A 256 24.54 2.42 -8.28
N MET A 257 24.09 2.98 -7.16
CA MET A 257 22.71 2.92 -6.70
C MET A 257 22.18 4.29 -6.29
N VAL A 258 20.89 4.51 -6.54
CA VAL A 258 20.13 5.63 -6.02
C VAL A 258 18.86 5.13 -5.30
N PHE A 259 18.40 5.92 -4.34
CA PHE A 259 17.19 5.63 -3.57
C PHE A 259 16.17 6.75 -3.73
N ILE A 260 14.89 6.41 -3.97
CA ILE A 260 13.78 7.36 -4.05
C ILE A 260 12.61 6.88 -3.20
N PRO A 261 12.04 7.71 -2.31
CA PRO A 261 10.80 7.38 -1.59
C PRO A 261 9.62 7.22 -2.55
N PHE A 262 8.82 6.16 -2.36
CA PHE A 262 7.74 5.84 -3.31
C PHE A 262 6.43 6.63 -3.09
N HIS A 263 6.35 7.44 -2.04
CA HIS A 263 5.10 8.08 -1.59
C HIS A 263 4.50 9.11 -2.54
N TYR A 264 5.25 9.55 -3.54
CA TYR A 264 4.91 10.67 -4.39
C TYR A 264 4.34 10.22 -5.73
N HIS A 265 3.23 10.86 -6.12
CA HIS A 265 2.67 10.68 -7.45
C HIS A 265 3.64 11.17 -8.54
N GLU A 266 3.54 10.58 -9.74
CA GLU A 266 4.39 10.94 -10.91
C GLU A 266 5.90 10.85 -10.62
N CYS A 267 6.30 9.93 -9.75
CA CYS A 267 7.69 9.75 -9.32
C CYS A 267 8.19 8.32 -9.58
N VAL A 268 8.76 7.65 -8.58
CA VAL A 268 9.48 6.38 -8.72
C VAL A 268 8.66 5.26 -9.39
N ASN A 269 7.36 5.21 -9.18
CA ASN A 269 6.51 4.18 -9.79
C ASN A 269 6.28 4.37 -11.31
N ARG A 270 6.61 5.53 -11.88
CA ARG A 270 6.73 5.71 -13.33
C ARG A 270 7.91 4.92 -13.90
N LEU A 271 8.98 4.82 -13.12
CA LEU A 271 10.25 4.18 -13.47
C LEU A 271 10.23 2.68 -13.22
N ALA A 272 9.48 2.24 -12.19
CA ALA A 272 9.52 0.89 -11.64
C ALA A 272 9.09 -0.18 -12.65
N LEU A 273 9.74 -1.34 -12.55
CA LEU A 273 9.47 -2.50 -13.39
C LEU A 273 8.10 -3.10 -13.07
N GLY A 274 7.23 -3.20 -14.07
CA GLY A 274 5.90 -3.76 -13.95
C GLY A 274 5.86 -5.31 -14.00
N LEU A 275 6.97 -5.97 -13.68
CA LEU A 275 7.04 -7.42 -13.57
C LEU A 275 6.32 -7.87 -12.30
N LEU A 276 5.50 -8.90 -12.44
CA LEU A 276 4.73 -9.46 -11.33
C LEU A 276 5.29 -10.82 -10.91
N ASP A 277 5.36 -11.04 -9.61
CA ASP A 277 5.57 -12.38 -9.06
C ASP A 277 4.48 -13.33 -9.58
N PRO A 278 4.83 -14.53 -10.05
CA PRO A 278 3.86 -15.43 -10.69
C PRO A 278 2.75 -15.93 -9.77
N HIS A 279 3.00 -15.97 -8.47
CA HIS A 279 2.07 -16.47 -7.45
C HIS A 279 1.34 -15.34 -6.72
N SER A 280 2.08 -14.42 -6.12
CA SER A 280 1.52 -13.32 -5.31
C SER A 280 1.07 -12.12 -6.12
N ARG A 281 1.50 -12.03 -7.40
CA ARG A 281 1.30 -10.86 -8.26
C ARG A 281 1.89 -9.57 -7.71
N GLN A 282 2.83 -9.67 -6.76
CA GLN A 282 3.56 -8.53 -6.22
C GLN A 282 4.47 -7.93 -7.31
N PRO A 283 4.38 -6.63 -7.59
CA PRO A 283 5.27 -5.98 -8.54
C PRO A 283 6.72 -5.86 -8.03
N ALA A 284 7.66 -5.84 -8.98
CA ALA A 284 9.08 -5.66 -8.70
C ALA A 284 9.42 -4.19 -8.44
N TYR A 285 8.99 -3.66 -7.30
CA TYR A 285 9.16 -2.23 -6.94
C TYR A 285 10.59 -1.83 -6.61
N LYS A 286 11.44 -2.79 -6.23
CA LYS A 286 12.70 -2.51 -5.53
C LYS A 286 13.89 -2.36 -6.43
N GLN A 287 13.80 -2.80 -7.67
CA GLN A 287 14.94 -2.84 -8.58
C GLN A 287 14.50 -2.51 -9.99
N CYS A 288 15.07 -1.46 -10.55
CA CYS A 288 15.10 -1.21 -11.99
C CYS A 288 16.37 -0.43 -12.34
N ALA A 289 16.71 -0.40 -13.62
CA ALA A 289 17.84 0.34 -14.12
C ALA A 289 17.40 1.73 -14.61
N VAL A 290 18.20 2.76 -14.30
CA VAL A 290 17.93 4.15 -14.67
C VAL A 290 19.16 4.86 -15.20
N HIS A 291 18.90 5.81 -16.11
CA HIS A 291 19.83 6.88 -16.50
C HIS A 291 19.52 8.13 -15.64
N ILE A 292 20.56 8.90 -15.33
CA ILE A 292 20.44 10.11 -14.51
C ILE A 292 21.16 11.25 -15.22
N GLU A 293 20.48 12.38 -15.36
CA GLU A 293 21.05 13.59 -15.93
C GLU A 293 20.71 14.83 -15.07
N SER A 294 21.67 15.76 -14.99
CA SER A 294 21.43 17.08 -14.40
C SER A 294 20.45 17.87 -15.27
N ILE A 295 19.54 18.61 -14.65
CA ILE A 295 18.58 19.45 -15.35
C ILE A 295 18.64 20.90 -14.87
N THR A 296 18.20 21.81 -15.72
CA THR A 296 18.12 23.23 -15.37
C THR A 296 16.99 23.49 -14.34
N ASN A 297 17.12 24.60 -13.64
CA ASN A 297 16.07 25.05 -12.72
C ASN A 297 14.71 25.33 -13.41
N GLN A 298 14.74 25.61 -14.70
CA GLN A 298 13.55 25.87 -15.51
C GLN A 298 12.77 24.57 -15.77
N ASP A 299 13.48 23.49 -16.06
CA ASP A 299 12.89 22.14 -16.25
C ASP A 299 12.35 21.54 -14.95
N ALA A 300 12.88 22.00 -13.80
CA ALA A 300 12.43 21.59 -12.47
C ALA A 300 11.18 22.33 -11.95
N ALA A 301 10.63 23.28 -12.71
CA ALA A 301 9.52 24.13 -12.24
C ALA A 301 8.27 23.34 -11.78
N ALA A 302 7.95 22.24 -12.46
CA ALA A 302 6.83 21.38 -12.11
C ALA A 302 7.00 20.73 -10.71
N VAL A 303 8.21 20.28 -10.38
CA VAL A 303 8.52 19.67 -9.07
C VAL A 303 8.54 20.73 -7.97
N ARG A 304 9.05 21.91 -8.24
CA ARG A 304 9.01 23.06 -7.32
C ARG A 304 7.58 23.47 -6.97
N ASN A 305 6.67 23.45 -7.94
CA ASN A 305 5.25 23.76 -7.71
C ASN A 305 4.56 22.71 -6.84
N LEU A 306 4.98 21.45 -6.88
CA LEU A 306 4.51 20.42 -5.93
C LEU A 306 4.92 20.73 -4.49
N ALA A 307 6.15 21.20 -4.29
CA ALA A 307 6.62 21.65 -2.97
C ALA A 307 5.86 22.88 -2.48
N ALA A 308 5.62 23.86 -3.34
CA ALA A 308 4.90 25.09 -3.00
C ALA A 308 3.43 24.83 -2.60
N ARG A 309 2.78 23.81 -3.15
CA ARG A 309 1.42 23.39 -2.79
C ARG A 309 1.36 22.60 -1.46
N ALA A 310 2.50 22.23 -0.91
CA ALA A 310 2.62 21.48 0.33
C ALA A 310 2.61 22.40 1.59
N PHE A 311 2.66 23.71 1.41
CA PHE A 311 2.58 24.76 2.43
C PHE A 311 1.31 25.58 2.25
#